data_b299b32e5de0c50deb4e571dd363a77c
#
_entry.id   b299b32e5de0c50deb4e571dd363a77c
#
_cell.length_a   1.000
_cell.length_b   1.000
_cell.length_c   1.000
_cell.angle_alpha   90.00
_cell.angle_beta   90.00
_cell.angle_gamma   90.00
#
_symmetry.space_group_name_H-M   'P 1'
#
loop_
_entity.id
_entity.type
_entity.pdbx_description
1 polymer ?
#
loop_
_entity_poly.entity_id
_entity_poly.type
_entity_poly.pdbx_seq_one_letter_code
_entity_poly.pdbx_strand_id
1 'polypeptide(L)'
;HKTFFSSHKLFKHIGDDAHISGLHKDRELIILVIGETARADRFSLNGYKKNTNPMLSKQSVVSFNNVSSCGTSTRISVPCIFSIEGKDKFELSKFKNEENFLDVAKKSGVNILWRDNNSSSKGVANRFTYEDFLSPRNNPTCDPECRDIGMLSGLDEYINKQKKDDIIIVLHQMGSHGPAYYQRVPEGYLKFKPFCKTNQLDQCTDEEISNAYDNTILYTDFFLSEVIDFLKKYDDRFE
;
A
#
# COMPACT_ATOMS: atom_id res chain seq x y z
N HIS A 1 -37.76 18.39 22.88
CA HIS A 1 -37.34 17.80 21.58
C HIS A 1 -36.29 18.71 20.96
N LYS A 2 -35.00 18.32 21.05
CA LYS A 2 -33.94 18.92 20.27
C LYS A 2 -33.83 18.12 18.96
N THR A 3 -34.35 18.70 17.89
CA THR A 3 -34.14 18.19 16.53
C THR A 3 -32.67 18.39 16.18
N PHE A 4 -31.92 17.28 16.14
CA PHE A 4 -30.57 17.27 15.55
C PHE A 4 -30.73 17.42 14.03
N PHE A 5 -30.59 18.62 13.53
CA PHE A 5 -30.31 18.82 12.10
C PHE A 5 -28.90 18.28 11.82
N SER A 6 -28.81 17.10 11.27
CA SER A 6 -27.62 16.62 10.59
C SER A 6 -27.42 17.54 9.38
N SER A 7 -26.53 18.50 9.46
CA SER A 7 -26.09 19.25 8.30
C SER A 7 -25.42 18.26 7.35
N HIS A 8 -26.11 17.85 6.28
CA HIS A 8 -25.46 17.17 5.17
C HIS A 8 -24.41 18.15 4.61
N LYS A 9 -23.15 17.96 5.00
CA LYS A 9 -22.05 18.68 4.34
C LYS A 9 -22.08 18.29 2.87
N LEU A 10 -22.23 19.28 1.99
CA LEU A 10 -22.15 19.08 0.56
C LEU A 10 -20.79 18.46 0.22
N PHE A 11 -20.78 17.44 -0.64
CA PHE A 11 -19.56 16.81 -1.11
C PHE A 11 -18.77 17.83 -1.95
N LYS A 12 -17.48 17.99 -1.64
CA LYS A 12 -16.62 18.96 -2.28
C LYS A 12 -15.88 18.31 -3.46
N HIS A 13 -16.08 18.83 -4.64
CA HIS A 13 -15.30 18.51 -5.83
C HIS A 13 -14.00 19.32 -5.86
N ILE A 14 -12.93 18.73 -6.38
CA ILE A 14 -11.62 19.36 -6.53
C ILE A 14 -11.02 18.99 -7.89
N GLY A 15 -10.16 19.88 -8.43
CA GLY A 15 -9.44 19.63 -9.67
C GLY A 15 -10.34 19.44 -10.89
N ASP A 16 -11.47 20.18 -11.01
CA ASP A 16 -12.34 20.10 -12.19
C ASP A 16 -11.66 20.60 -13.47
N ASP A 17 -10.60 21.37 -13.32
CA ASP A 17 -9.72 21.89 -14.38
C ASP A 17 -8.45 21.06 -14.57
N ALA A 18 -8.29 19.94 -13.86
CA ALA A 18 -7.11 19.09 -13.94
C ALA A 18 -6.97 18.45 -15.32
N HIS A 19 -5.78 18.51 -15.86
CA HIS A 19 -5.40 17.89 -17.13
C HIS A 19 -3.92 17.51 -17.11
N ILE A 20 -3.54 16.49 -17.88
CA ILE A 20 -2.14 16.14 -18.09
C ILE A 20 -1.53 17.16 -19.03
N SER A 21 -0.37 17.76 -18.65
CA SER A 21 0.31 18.71 -19.53
C SER A 21 0.86 18.00 -20.77
N GLY A 22 0.70 18.62 -21.97
CA GLY A 22 1.16 18.02 -23.22
C GLY A 22 2.68 17.93 -23.40
N LEU A 23 3.46 18.11 -22.33
CA LEU A 23 4.93 18.00 -22.35
C LEU A 23 5.40 16.53 -22.27
N HIS A 24 4.58 15.63 -21.70
CA HIS A 24 4.86 14.19 -21.64
C HIS A 24 4.21 13.50 -22.83
N LYS A 25 5.03 12.83 -23.65
CA LYS A 25 4.56 12.09 -24.85
C LYS A 25 4.38 10.61 -24.58
N ASP A 26 5.06 10.11 -23.55
CA ASP A 26 5.07 8.71 -23.18
C ASP A 26 4.03 8.47 -22.08
N ARG A 27 3.50 7.25 -22.06
CA ARG A 27 2.53 6.82 -21.06
C ARG A 27 3.23 6.49 -19.76
N GLU A 28 2.60 6.78 -18.63
CA GLU A 28 3.12 6.44 -17.31
C GLU A 28 2.39 5.24 -16.70
N LEU A 29 3.17 4.33 -16.11
CA LEU A 29 2.67 3.25 -15.26
C LEU A 29 3.22 3.40 -13.86
N ILE A 30 2.36 3.81 -12.93
CA ILE A 30 2.73 4.05 -11.54
C ILE A 30 2.11 2.97 -10.66
N ILE A 31 2.92 2.26 -9.87
CA ILE A 31 2.44 1.38 -8.80
C ILE A 31 2.74 2.03 -7.44
N LEU A 32 1.69 2.35 -6.70
CA LEU A 32 1.78 2.85 -5.33
C LEU A 32 1.55 1.69 -4.36
N VAL A 33 2.58 1.28 -3.65
CA VAL A 33 2.45 0.27 -2.59
C VAL A 33 2.23 0.96 -1.25
N ILE A 34 1.07 0.73 -0.66
CA ILE A 34 0.75 1.21 0.68
C ILE A 34 1.13 0.11 1.67
N GLY A 35 2.25 0.34 2.36
CA GLY A 35 2.74 -0.55 3.41
C GLY A 35 1.88 -0.48 4.69
N GLU A 36 1.87 -1.56 5.46
CA GLU A 36 1.19 -1.63 6.75
C GLU A 36 2.21 -1.85 7.86
N THR A 37 2.24 -0.94 8.83
CA THR A 37 3.05 -0.99 10.06
C THR A 37 4.56 -1.23 9.80
N ALA A 38 5.09 -0.81 8.65
CA ALA A 38 6.50 -0.95 8.30
C ALA A 38 7.33 0.18 8.93
N ARG A 39 8.18 -0.16 9.91
CA ARG A 39 9.00 0.80 10.67
C ARG A 39 10.32 1.05 9.97
N ALA A 40 10.66 2.32 9.73
CA ALA A 40 11.91 2.74 9.08
C ALA A 40 13.18 2.22 9.79
N ASP A 41 13.15 2.13 11.14
CA ASP A 41 14.27 1.66 11.96
C ASP A 41 14.50 0.13 11.89
N ARG A 42 13.67 -0.61 11.15
CA ARG A 42 13.81 -2.04 10.91
C ARG A 42 14.23 -2.38 9.48
N PHE A 43 14.50 -1.37 8.68
CA PHE A 43 15.05 -1.55 7.33
C PHE A 43 16.58 -1.51 7.36
N SER A 44 17.23 -2.56 6.85
CA SER A 44 18.70 -2.57 6.71
C SER A 44 19.20 -1.51 5.73
N LEU A 45 18.37 -1.09 4.76
CA LEU A 45 18.63 0.07 3.89
C LEU A 45 18.77 1.39 4.68
N ASN A 46 18.18 1.46 5.87
CA ASN A 46 18.28 2.62 6.76
C ASN A 46 19.29 2.41 7.91
N GLY A 47 20.12 1.37 7.84
CA GLY A 47 21.16 1.09 8.83
C GLY A 47 20.75 0.11 9.94
N TYR A 48 19.62 -0.59 9.82
CA TYR A 48 19.28 -1.65 10.78
C TYR A 48 20.29 -2.80 10.71
N LYS A 49 20.69 -3.31 11.89
CA LYS A 49 21.77 -4.32 12.00
C LYS A 49 21.48 -5.67 11.39
N LYS A 50 20.22 -6.09 11.31
CA LYS A 50 19.82 -7.33 10.63
C LYS A 50 19.55 -7.04 9.17
N ASN A 51 19.94 -7.96 8.29
CA ASN A 51 19.71 -7.83 6.86
C ASN A 51 18.25 -8.14 6.51
N THR A 52 17.38 -7.15 6.67
CA THR A 52 15.94 -7.22 6.40
C THR A 52 15.56 -6.82 4.98
N ASN A 53 16.49 -6.23 4.21
CA ASN A 53 16.26 -5.82 2.82
C ASN A 53 17.30 -6.40 1.85
N PRO A 54 17.55 -7.74 1.82
CA PRO A 54 18.57 -8.33 0.96
C PRO A 54 18.26 -8.25 -0.53
N MET A 55 16.98 -8.10 -0.91
CA MET A 55 16.55 -8.02 -2.31
C MET A 55 16.52 -6.57 -2.80
N LEU A 56 15.90 -5.67 -2.08
CA LEU A 56 15.88 -4.24 -2.42
C LEU A 56 17.27 -3.61 -2.44
N SER A 57 18.21 -4.10 -1.63
CA SER A 57 19.61 -3.64 -1.67
C SER A 57 20.33 -3.91 -3.00
N LYS A 58 19.77 -4.79 -3.85
CA LYS A 58 20.28 -5.11 -5.20
C LYS A 58 19.53 -4.37 -6.31
N GLN A 59 18.45 -3.67 -5.96
CA GLN A 59 17.65 -2.86 -6.87
C GLN A 59 18.14 -1.41 -6.86
N SER A 60 17.88 -0.68 -7.95
CA SER A 60 18.11 0.77 -8.00
C SER A 60 16.96 1.48 -7.29
N VAL A 61 17.08 1.65 -5.95
CA VAL A 61 16.04 2.28 -5.14
C VAL A 61 16.58 3.49 -4.37
N VAL A 62 15.70 4.46 -4.11
CA VAL A 62 15.95 5.56 -3.20
C VAL A 62 15.22 5.27 -1.89
N SER A 63 15.97 5.14 -0.79
CA SER A 63 15.40 4.91 0.54
C SER A 63 15.36 6.20 1.35
N PHE A 64 14.15 6.58 1.80
CA PHE A 64 13.93 7.74 2.66
C PHE A 64 13.90 7.29 4.12
N ASN A 65 14.78 7.83 4.95
CA ASN A 65 14.90 7.47 6.36
C ASN A 65 14.16 8.44 7.33
N ASN A 66 13.63 9.55 6.82
CA ASN A 66 12.91 10.56 7.59
C ASN A 66 11.50 10.77 7.05
N VAL A 67 10.69 9.71 7.08
CA VAL A 67 9.28 9.76 6.69
C VAL A 67 8.42 9.45 7.91
N SER A 68 7.39 10.27 8.13
CA SER A 68 6.45 10.07 9.24
C SER A 68 5.02 9.92 8.74
N SER A 69 4.31 8.94 9.30
CA SER A 69 2.87 8.77 9.07
C SER A 69 2.06 9.90 9.72
N CYS A 70 0.85 10.14 9.20
CA CYS A 70 -0.14 11.02 9.83
C CYS A 70 -0.67 10.48 11.17
N GLY A 71 -0.56 9.18 11.40
CA GLY A 71 -1.01 8.53 12.62
C GLY A 71 -0.70 7.04 12.61
N THR A 72 -0.96 6.39 13.75
CA THR A 72 -0.68 4.97 13.99
C THR A 72 -1.81 4.04 13.60
N SER A 73 -2.92 4.59 13.11
CA SER A 73 -4.08 3.82 12.64
C SER A 73 -4.20 3.92 11.13
N THR A 74 -4.39 2.79 10.44
CA THR A 74 -4.66 2.70 9.01
C THR A 74 -5.84 3.58 8.59
N ARG A 75 -6.85 3.71 9.48
CA ARG A 75 -8.02 4.58 9.28
C ARG A 75 -7.65 6.06 9.10
N ILE A 76 -6.54 6.50 9.67
CA ILE A 76 -6.05 7.88 9.59
C ILE A 76 -4.96 7.99 8.54
N SER A 77 -3.96 7.08 8.57
CA SER A 77 -2.78 7.18 7.73
C SER A 77 -3.08 7.03 6.25
N VAL A 78 -3.91 6.06 5.86
CA VAL A 78 -4.21 5.81 4.44
C VAL A 78 -4.98 6.97 3.80
N PRO A 79 -6.11 7.48 4.35
CA PRO A 79 -6.75 8.67 3.81
C PRO A 79 -5.83 9.90 3.76
N CYS A 80 -4.95 10.07 4.75
CA CYS A 80 -4.04 11.19 4.79
C CYS A 80 -3.02 11.17 3.63
N ILE A 81 -2.52 10.00 3.21
CA ILE A 81 -1.61 9.86 2.07
C ILE A 81 -2.25 10.44 0.79
N PHE A 82 -3.55 10.25 0.60
CA PHE A 82 -4.27 10.68 -0.60
C PHE A 82 -4.99 12.03 -0.45
N SER A 83 -4.90 12.67 0.73
CA SER A 83 -5.47 13.99 0.96
C SER A 83 -4.63 15.09 0.31
N ILE A 84 -5.29 16.08 -0.25
CA ILE A 84 -4.62 17.29 -0.79
C ILE A 84 -4.17 18.26 0.31
N GLU A 85 -4.67 18.09 1.55
CA GLU A 85 -4.39 19.03 2.66
C GLU A 85 -3.02 18.82 3.31
N GLY A 86 -2.38 17.66 3.08
CA GLY A 86 -1.14 17.27 3.77
C GLY A 86 -1.35 16.96 5.25
N LYS A 87 -0.30 16.45 5.90
CA LYS A 87 -0.34 15.90 7.25
C LYS A 87 -0.87 16.87 8.30
N ASP A 88 -0.39 18.11 8.28
CA ASP A 88 -0.65 19.08 9.36
C ASP A 88 -2.07 19.64 9.36
N LYS A 89 -2.76 19.55 8.22
CA LYS A 89 -4.13 20.04 8.03
C LYS A 89 -5.14 18.92 7.81
N PHE A 90 -4.69 17.66 7.85
CA PHE A 90 -5.55 16.53 7.59
C PHE A 90 -6.63 16.36 8.67
N GLU A 91 -7.89 16.30 8.23
CA GLU A 91 -9.07 15.98 9.04
C GLU A 91 -9.88 14.88 8.37
N LEU A 92 -10.03 13.73 9.05
CA LEU A 92 -10.78 12.59 8.51
C LEU A 92 -12.25 12.93 8.18
N SER A 93 -12.88 13.80 8.96
CA SER A 93 -14.25 14.25 8.73
C SER A 93 -14.39 15.08 7.45
N LYS A 94 -13.37 15.84 7.10
CA LYS A 94 -13.27 16.62 5.87
C LYS A 94 -13.00 15.72 4.68
N PHE A 95 -11.99 14.84 4.78
CA PHE A 95 -11.65 13.88 3.74
C PHE A 95 -12.82 13.04 3.24
N LYS A 96 -13.72 12.63 4.15
CA LYS A 96 -14.91 11.83 3.79
C LYS A 96 -15.95 12.59 2.94
N ASN A 97 -15.89 13.90 2.93
CA ASN A 97 -16.84 14.78 2.24
C ASN A 97 -16.19 15.54 1.08
N GLU A 98 -15.01 15.11 0.62
CA GLU A 98 -14.32 15.72 -0.51
C GLU A 98 -13.63 14.67 -1.38
N GLU A 99 -13.29 15.05 -2.59
CA GLU A 99 -12.46 14.26 -3.49
C GLU A 99 -11.01 14.22 -2.99
N ASN A 100 -10.27 13.21 -3.42
CA ASN A 100 -8.87 13.00 -3.06
C ASN A 100 -7.96 13.03 -4.30
N PHE A 101 -6.66 12.84 -4.11
CA PHE A 101 -5.66 12.85 -5.19
C PHE A 101 -6.04 11.92 -6.36
N LEU A 102 -6.57 10.71 -6.08
CA LEU A 102 -6.92 9.77 -7.14
C LEU A 102 -8.13 10.25 -7.98
N ASP A 103 -9.04 11.03 -7.38
CA ASP A 103 -10.14 11.63 -8.15
C ASP A 103 -9.61 12.67 -9.14
N VAL A 104 -8.64 13.49 -8.72
CA VAL A 104 -7.99 14.47 -9.59
C VAL A 104 -7.25 13.77 -10.73
N ALA A 105 -6.47 12.71 -10.42
CA ALA A 105 -5.79 11.90 -11.43
C ALA A 105 -6.79 11.30 -12.44
N LYS A 106 -7.91 10.76 -11.96
CA LYS A 106 -8.95 10.21 -12.84
C LYS A 106 -9.59 11.27 -13.75
N LYS A 107 -9.84 12.49 -13.24
CA LYS A 107 -10.34 13.60 -14.05
C LYS A 107 -9.37 13.99 -15.15
N SER A 108 -8.07 13.86 -14.92
CA SER A 108 -7.01 14.09 -15.91
C SER A 108 -6.88 12.95 -16.94
N GLY A 109 -7.70 11.89 -16.86
CA GLY A 109 -7.68 10.77 -17.81
C GLY A 109 -6.88 9.55 -17.37
N VAL A 110 -6.36 9.53 -16.14
CA VAL A 110 -5.59 8.39 -15.61
C VAL A 110 -6.52 7.24 -15.22
N ASN A 111 -6.18 6.01 -15.58
CA ASN A 111 -6.88 4.81 -15.14
C ASN A 111 -6.43 4.44 -13.73
N ILE A 112 -7.39 4.21 -12.83
CA ILE A 112 -7.12 3.91 -11.42
C ILE A 112 -7.61 2.50 -11.08
N LEU A 113 -6.72 1.69 -10.49
CA LEU A 113 -7.03 0.40 -9.89
C LEU A 113 -6.54 0.37 -8.44
N TRP A 114 -7.40 -0.06 -7.52
CA TRP A 114 -7.03 -0.37 -6.13
C TRP A 114 -7.14 -1.87 -5.88
N ARG A 115 -6.05 -2.51 -5.43
CA ARG A 115 -6.03 -3.87 -4.91
C ARG A 115 -5.75 -3.86 -3.43
N ASP A 116 -6.59 -4.54 -2.66
CA ASP A 116 -6.57 -4.52 -1.20
C ASP A 116 -6.35 -5.91 -0.62
N ASN A 117 -5.22 -6.11 0.02
CA ASN A 117 -4.94 -7.29 0.85
C ASN A 117 -4.94 -6.94 2.35
N ASN A 118 -5.53 -5.80 2.73
CA ASN A 118 -5.67 -5.33 4.10
C ASN A 118 -7.16 -5.35 4.50
N SER A 119 -7.67 -4.30 5.08
CA SER A 119 -9.03 -4.28 5.61
C SER A 119 -9.99 -3.32 4.90
N SER A 120 -9.56 -2.62 3.91
CA SER A 120 -10.25 -1.74 2.95
C SER A 120 -9.40 -0.51 2.60
N SER A 121 -9.78 0.24 1.56
CA SER A 121 -9.16 1.52 1.18
C SER A 121 -9.43 2.68 2.17
N LYS A 122 -10.18 2.46 3.24
CA LYS A 122 -10.63 3.48 4.20
C LYS A 122 -11.36 4.66 3.56
N GLY A 123 -12.03 4.40 2.45
CA GLY A 123 -12.81 5.39 1.70
C GLY A 123 -12.08 6.03 0.52
N VAL A 124 -10.76 5.83 0.40
CA VAL A 124 -9.96 6.40 -0.71
C VAL A 124 -10.47 5.93 -2.07
N ALA A 125 -10.72 4.62 -2.21
CA ALA A 125 -11.08 4.01 -3.50
C ALA A 125 -12.58 3.87 -3.73
N ASN A 126 -13.44 4.57 -2.99
CA ASN A 126 -14.90 4.43 -3.14
C ASN A 126 -15.45 4.78 -4.53
N ARG A 127 -14.69 5.50 -5.36
CA ARG A 127 -15.08 5.98 -6.68
C ARG A 127 -14.27 5.35 -7.83
N PHE A 128 -13.49 4.28 -7.52
CA PHE A 128 -12.58 3.63 -8.46
C PHE A 128 -12.83 2.13 -8.55
N THR A 129 -12.18 1.48 -9.50
CA THR A 129 -12.11 0.02 -9.56
C THR A 129 -11.37 -0.49 -8.33
N TYR A 130 -12.04 -1.32 -7.55
CA TYR A 130 -11.56 -1.90 -6.31
C TYR A 130 -11.63 -3.43 -6.39
N GLU A 131 -10.53 -4.09 -6.07
CA GLU A 131 -10.42 -5.55 -6.04
C GLU A 131 -9.96 -6.00 -4.65
N ASP A 132 -10.74 -6.89 -4.04
CA ASP A 132 -10.44 -7.49 -2.74
C ASP A 132 -9.58 -8.75 -2.93
N PHE A 133 -8.40 -8.75 -2.32
CA PHE A 133 -7.42 -9.85 -2.33
C PHE A 133 -7.30 -10.58 -1.00
N LEU A 134 -8.19 -10.37 -0.04
CA LEU A 134 -8.22 -11.03 1.27
C LEU A 134 -8.72 -12.48 1.24
N SER A 135 -9.16 -12.96 0.09
CA SER A 135 -9.72 -14.31 -0.03
C SER A 135 -9.17 -15.04 -1.26
N PRO A 136 -9.20 -16.40 -1.26
CA PRO A 136 -8.77 -17.22 -2.40
C PRO A 136 -9.57 -16.98 -3.69
N ARG A 137 -10.67 -16.25 -3.62
CA ARG A 137 -11.49 -15.92 -4.78
C ARG A 137 -10.70 -15.10 -5.82
N ASN A 138 -9.91 -14.15 -5.36
CA ASN A 138 -9.14 -13.25 -6.22
C ASN A 138 -7.63 -13.42 -6.02
N ASN A 139 -7.21 -13.89 -4.84
CA ASN A 139 -5.81 -14.05 -4.49
C ASN A 139 -5.38 -15.52 -4.63
N PRO A 140 -4.54 -15.89 -5.61
CA PRO A 140 -4.13 -17.28 -5.83
C PRO A 140 -3.09 -17.77 -4.81
N THR A 141 -2.57 -16.90 -3.94
CA THR A 141 -1.50 -17.21 -2.98
C THR A 141 -1.98 -17.09 -1.54
N CYS A 142 -2.93 -17.93 -1.13
CA CYS A 142 -3.42 -17.98 0.25
C CYS A 142 -2.89 -19.21 0.98
N ASP A 143 -2.11 -19.01 2.10
CA ASP A 143 -1.47 -20.09 2.89
C ASP A 143 -1.14 -19.63 4.33
N PRO A 144 -1.91 -19.90 5.33
CA PRO A 144 -3.40 -19.94 5.38
C PRO A 144 -4.01 -18.56 5.14
N GLU A 145 -3.23 -17.48 5.29
CA GLU A 145 -3.61 -16.12 4.94
C GLU A 145 -3.23 -15.81 3.47
N CYS A 146 -4.01 -14.94 2.85
CA CYS A 146 -3.70 -14.47 1.52
C CYS A 146 -2.50 -13.54 1.52
N ARG A 147 -1.54 -13.79 0.63
CA ARG A 147 -0.25 -13.11 0.60
C ARG A 147 -0.27 -11.87 -0.29
N ASP A 148 0.52 -10.87 0.08
CA ASP A 148 0.61 -9.62 -0.68
C ASP A 148 1.06 -9.85 -2.14
N ILE A 149 1.93 -10.83 -2.36
CA ILE A 149 2.39 -11.20 -3.71
C ILE A 149 1.25 -11.58 -4.67
N GLY A 150 0.15 -12.12 -4.15
CA GLY A 150 -1.01 -12.46 -4.94
C GLY A 150 -1.66 -11.25 -5.63
N MET A 151 -1.46 -10.04 -5.12
CA MET A 151 -1.95 -8.82 -5.76
C MET A 151 -1.32 -8.54 -7.13
N LEU A 152 -0.22 -9.18 -7.49
CA LEU A 152 0.37 -9.06 -8.84
C LEU A 152 -0.33 -9.94 -9.87
N SER A 153 -1.11 -10.95 -9.44
CA SER A 153 -1.79 -11.87 -10.34
C SER A 153 -2.81 -11.15 -11.23
N GLY A 154 -2.71 -11.37 -12.55
CA GLY A 154 -3.62 -10.78 -13.53
C GLY A 154 -3.47 -9.27 -13.75
N LEU A 155 -2.42 -8.61 -13.19
CA LEU A 155 -2.15 -7.19 -13.48
C LEU A 155 -1.78 -6.97 -14.94
N ASP A 156 -1.09 -7.93 -15.57
CA ASP A 156 -0.76 -7.87 -17.01
C ASP A 156 -2.02 -7.71 -17.85
N GLU A 157 -3.09 -8.44 -17.53
CA GLU A 157 -4.37 -8.33 -18.24
C GLU A 157 -5.02 -6.96 -18.06
N TYR A 158 -4.96 -6.42 -16.83
CA TYR A 158 -5.51 -5.09 -16.57
C TYR A 158 -4.73 -4.02 -17.36
N ILE A 159 -3.39 -4.02 -17.27
CA ILE A 159 -2.52 -3.06 -17.97
C ILE A 159 -2.72 -3.14 -19.49
N ASN A 160 -2.78 -4.36 -20.04
CA ASN A 160 -2.92 -4.56 -21.48
C ASN A 160 -4.29 -4.13 -22.04
N LYS A 161 -5.33 -4.06 -21.21
CA LYS A 161 -6.64 -3.49 -21.57
C LYS A 161 -6.62 -1.97 -21.73
N GLN A 162 -5.72 -1.28 -21.01
CA GLN A 162 -5.57 0.17 -21.06
C GLN A 162 -4.65 0.55 -22.24
N LYS A 163 -5.22 0.95 -23.37
CA LYS A 163 -4.44 1.12 -24.62
C LYS A 163 -3.82 2.49 -24.82
N LYS A 164 -4.31 3.53 -24.17
CA LYS A 164 -3.94 4.92 -24.48
C LYS A 164 -3.63 5.81 -23.28
N ASP A 165 -4.09 5.46 -22.07
CA ASP A 165 -4.06 6.34 -20.93
C ASP A 165 -2.98 5.91 -19.93
N ASP A 166 -2.55 6.83 -19.11
CA ASP A 166 -1.70 6.56 -17.95
C ASP A 166 -2.44 5.69 -16.92
N ILE A 167 -1.67 5.00 -16.11
CA ILE A 167 -2.22 4.02 -15.17
C ILE A 167 -1.61 4.23 -13.78
N ILE A 168 -2.47 4.33 -12.77
CA ILE A 168 -2.09 4.24 -11.36
C ILE A 168 -2.71 2.98 -10.76
N ILE A 169 -1.88 2.10 -10.25
CA ILE A 169 -2.28 0.90 -9.51
C ILE A 169 -1.87 1.08 -8.05
N VAL A 170 -2.82 0.97 -7.14
CA VAL A 170 -2.55 0.99 -5.70
C VAL A 170 -2.62 -0.42 -5.15
N LEU A 171 -1.55 -0.87 -4.49
CA LEU A 171 -1.44 -2.16 -3.81
C LEU A 171 -1.38 -1.93 -2.30
N HIS A 172 -2.46 -2.25 -1.59
CA HIS A 172 -2.55 -2.08 -0.14
C HIS A 172 -2.23 -3.38 0.57
N GLN A 173 -1.06 -3.44 1.19
CA GLN A 173 -0.50 -4.65 1.82
C GLN A 173 -1.19 -5.01 3.13
N MET A 174 -1.22 -6.31 3.45
CA MET A 174 -1.32 -6.82 4.81
C MET A 174 -0.02 -6.52 5.59
N GLY A 175 1.13 -6.63 4.94
CA GLY A 175 2.44 -6.22 5.43
C GLY A 175 2.76 -6.74 6.83
N SER A 176 3.13 -5.82 7.73
CA SER A 176 3.50 -6.13 9.11
C SER A 176 2.34 -5.97 10.12
N HIS A 177 1.09 -6.22 9.71
CA HIS A 177 -0.08 -6.05 10.57
C HIS A 177 -0.03 -6.99 11.79
N GLY A 178 0.10 -6.40 12.99
CA GLY A 178 0.15 -7.15 14.25
C GLY A 178 -1.24 -7.59 14.77
N PRO A 179 -1.26 -8.36 15.88
CA PRO A 179 -0.10 -8.90 16.60
C PRO A 179 0.43 -10.23 16.02
N ALA A 180 -0.29 -10.89 15.12
CA ALA A 180 0.03 -12.22 14.61
C ALA A 180 1.11 -12.16 13.49
N TYR A 181 2.27 -11.57 13.76
CA TYR A 181 3.34 -11.38 12.77
C TYR A 181 3.76 -12.66 12.06
N TYR A 182 3.80 -13.80 12.80
CA TYR A 182 4.20 -15.09 12.25
C TYR A 182 3.26 -15.61 11.15
N GLN A 183 2.00 -15.17 11.15
CA GLN A 183 1.03 -15.54 10.11
C GLN A 183 1.19 -14.71 8.82
N ARG A 184 1.81 -13.52 8.89
CA ARG A 184 2.01 -12.64 7.74
C ARG A 184 3.05 -13.15 6.75
N VAL A 185 3.85 -14.14 7.15
CA VAL A 185 5.06 -14.54 6.45
C VAL A 185 4.97 -16.00 6.02
N PRO A 186 5.18 -16.33 4.72
CA PRO A 186 5.33 -17.72 4.28
C PRO A 186 6.54 -18.37 4.95
N GLU A 187 6.49 -19.68 5.16
CA GLU A 187 7.52 -20.44 5.88
C GLU A 187 8.94 -20.18 5.33
N GLY A 188 9.08 -20.06 4.03
CA GLY A 188 10.36 -19.80 3.36
C GLY A 188 11.04 -18.49 3.78
N TYR A 189 10.31 -17.52 4.33
CA TYR A 189 10.79 -16.20 4.76
C TYR A 189 10.95 -16.08 6.28
N LEU A 190 10.71 -17.13 7.08
CA LEU A 190 10.93 -17.18 8.52
C LEU A 190 12.42 -17.41 8.84
N LYS A 191 13.26 -16.42 8.57
CA LYS A 191 14.73 -16.51 8.65
C LYS A 191 15.28 -16.12 10.03
N PHE A 192 14.67 -15.12 10.68
CA PHE A 192 15.10 -14.67 12.01
C PHE A 192 14.44 -15.55 13.08
N LYS A 193 15.27 -16.25 13.87
CA LYS A 193 14.85 -17.24 14.87
C LYS A 193 15.60 -17.04 16.19
N PRO A 194 15.01 -17.43 17.34
CA PRO A 194 13.61 -17.89 17.51
C PRO A 194 12.61 -16.78 17.22
N PHE A 195 11.35 -17.08 16.90
CA PHE A 195 10.31 -16.06 16.68
C PHE A 195 9.00 -16.44 17.39
N CYS A 196 8.24 -15.43 17.79
CA CYS A 196 6.94 -15.56 18.44
C CYS A 196 5.93 -16.21 17.50
N LYS A 197 5.27 -17.29 17.95
CA LYS A 197 4.30 -18.11 17.18
C LYS A 197 2.86 -17.96 17.68
N THR A 198 2.59 -16.89 18.42
CA THR A 198 1.27 -16.60 18.99
C THR A 198 0.93 -15.14 18.80
N ASN A 199 -0.36 -14.80 18.84
CA ASN A 199 -0.84 -13.41 18.88
C ASN A 199 -0.88 -12.84 20.31
N GLN A 200 -0.60 -13.66 21.33
CA GLN A 200 -0.44 -13.26 22.72
C GLN A 200 1.03 -12.92 22.99
N LEU A 201 1.42 -11.69 22.63
CA LEU A 201 2.82 -11.27 22.64
C LEU A 201 3.46 -11.30 24.03
N ASP A 202 2.67 -11.20 25.10
CA ASP A 202 3.08 -11.34 26.49
C ASP A 202 3.62 -12.74 26.86
N GLN A 203 3.37 -13.74 26.00
CA GLN A 203 3.91 -15.11 26.14
C GLN A 203 5.26 -15.29 25.43
N CYS A 204 5.76 -14.28 24.74
CA CYS A 204 7.01 -14.34 24.00
C CYS A 204 8.04 -13.36 24.60
N THR A 205 9.31 -13.68 24.39
CA THR A 205 10.41 -12.75 24.72
C THR A 205 10.45 -11.59 23.71
N ASP A 206 11.07 -10.49 24.10
CA ASP A 206 11.29 -9.33 23.24
C ASP A 206 12.07 -9.71 21.96
N GLU A 207 13.01 -10.65 22.06
CA GLU A 207 13.76 -11.17 20.93
C GLU A 207 12.85 -11.92 19.96
N GLU A 208 12.00 -12.81 20.46
CA GLU A 208 11.05 -13.57 19.63
C GLU A 208 10.05 -12.66 18.92
N ILE A 209 9.52 -11.64 19.61
CA ILE A 209 8.63 -10.63 19.02
C ILE A 209 9.37 -9.85 17.95
N SER A 210 10.59 -9.39 18.25
CA SER A 210 11.44 -8.66 17.31
C SER A 210 11.74 -9.48 16.05
N ASN A 211 12.09 -10.76 16.21
CA ASN A 211 12.37 -11.67 15.09
C ASN A 211 11.11 -11.96 14.25
N ALA A 212 9.95 -12.15 14.89
CA ALA A 212 8.69 -12.32 14.19
C ALA A 212 8.37 -11.10 13.31
N TYR A 213 8.53 -9.90 13.85
CA TYR A 213 8.34 -8.66 13.12
C TYR A 213 9.39 -8.47 12.00
N ASP A 214 10.67 -8.71 12.27
CA ASP A 214 11.75 -8.57 11.26
C ASP A 214 11.52 -9.52 10.05
N ASN A 215 10.95 -10.71 10.29
CA ASN A 215 10.54 -11.60 9.20
C ASN A 215 9.44 -10.97 8.32
N THR A 216 8.53 -10.17 8.87
CA THR A 216 7.52 -9.47 8.06
C THR A 216 8.15 -8.39 7.18
N ILE A 217 9.18 -7.69 7.68
CA ILE A 217 9.94 -6.72 6.87
C ILE A 217 10.72 -7.44 5.76
N LEU A 218 11.30 -8.61 6.04
CA LEU A 218 11.98 -9.43 5.04
C LEU A 218 11.01 -9.89 3.93
N TYR A 219 9.77 -10.22 4.28
CA TYR A 219 8.76 -10.59 3.28
C TYR A 219 8.26 -9.37 2.49
N THR A 220 8.18 -8.21 3.12
CA THR A 220 7.89 -6.93 2.43
C THR A 220 9.01 -6.59 1.44
N ASP A 221 10.27 -6.81 1.79
CA ASP A 221 11.43 -6.65 0.89
C ASP A 221 11.30 -7.51 -0.38
N PHE A 222 10.93 -8.78 -0.22
CA PHE A 222 10.64 -9.69 -1.32
C PHE A 222 9.50 -9.13 -2.20
N PHE A 223 8.36 -8.80 -1.59
CA PHE A 223 7.21 -8.32 -2.34
C PHE A 223 7.53 -7.05 -3.14
N LEU A 224 8.20 -6.08 -2.54
CA LEU A 224 8.58 -4.84 -3.23
C LEU A 224 9.57 -5.09 -4.38
N SER A 225 10.50 -6.04 -4.20
CA SER A 225 11.41 -6.46 -5.28
C SER A 225 10.64 -7.06 -6.46
N GLU A 226 9.64 -7.92 -6.19
CA GLU A 226 8.79 -8.50 -7.23
C GLU A 226 7.93 -7.44 -7.95
N VAL A 227 7.47 -6.41 -7.23
CA VAL A 227 6.77 -5.26 -7.85
C VAL A 227 7.70 -4.51 -8.79
N ILE A 228 8.95 -4.26 -8.39
CA ILE A 228 9.96 -3.59 -9.24
C ILE A 228 10.25 -4.44 -10.48
N ASP A 229 10.48 -5.74 -10.30
CA ASP A 229 10.78 -6.65 -11.42
C ASP A 229 9.56 -6.84 -12.34
N PHE A 230 8.34 -6.74 -11.80
CA PHE A 230 7.11 -6.68 -12.58
C PHE A 230 7.06 -5.41 -13.46
N LEU A 231 7.37 -4.23 -12.89
CA LEU A 231 7.39 -2.96 -13.62
C LEU A 231 8.41 -2.96 -14.76
N LYS A 232 9.60 -3.51 -14.57
CA LYS A 232 10.65 -3.60 -15.60
C LYS A 232 10.20 -4.31 -16.89
N LYS A 233 9.15 -5.14 -16.84
CA LYS A 233 8.58 -5.78 -18.03
C LYS A 233 7.89 -4.78 -18.97
N TYR A 234 7.69 -3.56 -18.51
CA TYR A 234 6.96 -2.51 -19.22
C TYR A 234 7.81 -1.31 -19.61
N ASP A 235 9.12 -1.33 -19.34
CA ASP A 235 10.06 -0.25 -19.63
C ASP A 235 10.10 0.18 -21.12
N ASP A 236 9.67 -0.70 -22.03
CA ASP A 236 9.55 -0.42 -23.46
C ASP A 236 8.22 0.25 -23.88
N ARG A 237 7.26 0.36 -22.96
CA ARG A 237 5.89 0.82 -23.22
C ARG A 237 5.45 1.99 -22.37
N PHE A 238 6.09 2.19 -21.24
CA PHE A 238 5.77 3.21 -20.25
C PHE A 238 7.05 3.86 -19.73
N GLU A 239 6.96 5.13 -19.31
CA GLU A 239 7.97 5.83 -18.54
C GLU A 239 7.83 5.53 -17.04
#